data_ec55523e59768f29be7fcf6c56f27201
#
_entry.id   ec55523e59768f29be7fcf6c56f27201
#
_cell.length_a   1.000
_cell.length_b   1.000
_cell.length_c   1.000
_cell.angle_alpha   90.00
_cell.angle_beta   90.00
_cell.angle_gamma   90.00
#
_symmetry.space_group_name_H-M   'P 1'
#
loop_
_entity.id
_entity.type
_entity.pdbx_description
1 polymer ?
#
loop_
_entity_poly.entity_id
_entity_poly.type
_entity_poly.pdbx_seq_one_letter_code
_entity_poly.pdbx_strand_id
1 'polypeptide(L)'
;MAWEVAFDLPSGTPTKKALGAKDSIAGALGVAVQQLSQARGDREGRIRLRVSLNLPFTGAAIPGPLLDAEQVNLWQPIPMGINLRGQAVLTSWVERSGLFGGEPGAGKSAAAKDLLLAAALDPTVSLYLCDGKASAVNEPTPIEWAIPAK
;
A
#
# COMPACT_ATOMS: atom_id res chain seq x y z
N MET A 1 0.21 9.25 16.24
CA MET A 1 0.68 10.63 16.38
C MET A 1 1.95 10.81 15.60
N ALA A 2 2.15 11.92 14.91
CA ALA A 2 3.38 12.23 14.16
C ALA A 2 3.62 13.74 14.22
N TRP A 3 4.85 14.16 14.10
CA TRP A 3 5.17 15.58 13.90
C TRP A 3 5.84 15.75 12.53
N GLU A 4 5.66 16.93 11.96
CA GLU A 4 6.18 17.27 10.64
C GLU A 4 6.87 18.64 10.72
N VAL A 5 8.03 18.74 10.10
CA VAL A 5 8.80 19.98 10.00
C VAL A 5 9.24 20.19 8.56
N ALA A 6 9.18 21.42 8.10
CA ALA A 6 9.75 21.84 6.83
C ALA A 6 10.95 22.75 7.12
N PHE A 7 12.06 22.52 6.44
CA PHE A 7 13.27 23.33 6.59
C PHE A 7 13.99 23.48 5.26
N ASP A 8 14.76 24.54 5.15
CA ASP A 8 15.58 24.83 3.97
C ASP A 8 16.97 24.22 4.15
N LEU A 9 17.47 23.62 3.11
CA LEU A 9 18.83 23.08 3.05
C LEU A 9 19.83 24.25 2.90
N PRO A 10 21.06 24.08 3.39
CA PRO A 10 22.13 25.03 3.13
C PRO A 10 22.29 25.27 1.62
N SER A 11 22.62 26.51 1.25
CA SER A 11 22.83 26.90 -0.15
C SER A 11 23.83 25.97 -0.83
N GLY A 12 23.50 25.51 -2.05
CA GLY A 12 24.33 24.58 -2.80
C GLY A 12 24.14 23.08 -2.45
N THR A 13 23.29 22.76 -1.48
CA THR A 13 22.99 21.34 -1.15
C THR A 13 21.88 20.80 -2.04
N PRO A 14 22.14 19.80 -2.93
CA PRO A 14 21.10 19.22 -3.75
C PRO A 14 20.03 18.50 -2.90
N THR A 15 18.77 18.75 -3.18
CA THR A 15 17.63 18.09 -2.50
C THR A 15 17.74 16.56 -2.56
N LYS A 16 18.20 15.99 -3.70
CA LYS A 16 18.41 14.56 -3.88
C LYS A 16 19.38 13.97 -2.85
N LYS A 17 20.48 14.68 -2.54
CA LYS A 17 21.48 14.23 -1.56
C LYS A 17 20.87 14.15 -0.16
N ALA A 18 20.10 15.15 0.21
CA ALA A 18 19.44 15.18 1.52
C ALA A 18 18.34 14.09 1.64
N LEU A 19 17.59 13.85 0.57
CA LEU A 19 16.60 12.73 0.53
C LEU A 19 17.28 11.36 0.62
N GLY A 20 18.51 11.22 0.12
CA GLY A 20 19.29 9.97 0.24
C GLY A 20 19.90 9.74 1.63
N ALA A 21 19.89 10.74 2.51
CA ALA A 21 20.48 10.65 3.85
C ALA A 21 19.49 10.16 4.93
N LYS A 22 18.44 9.44 4.54
CA LYS A 22 17.35 9.00 5.42
C LYS A 22 17.86 8.22 6.63
N ASP A 23 18.76 7.27 6.42
CA ASP A 23 19.31 6.42 7.49
C ASP A 23 20.10 7.23 8.51
N SER A 24 20.95 8.16 8.02
CA SER A 24 21.74 9.03 8.88
C SER A 24 20.85 9.96 9.73
N ILE A 25 19.78 10.48 9.14
CA ILE A 25 18.81 11.34 9.84
C ILE A 25 18.04 10.52 10.89
N ALA A 26 17.60 9.32 10.55
CA ALA A 26 16.92 8.43 11.47
C ALA A 26 17.83 8.08 12.68
N GLY A 27 19.08 7.75 12.41
CA GLY A 27 20.09 7.51 13.45
C GLY A 27 20.33 8.72 14.35
N ALA A 28 20.46 9.92 13.78
CA ALA A 28 20.63 11.15 14.54
C ALA A 28 19.42 11.50 15.42
N LEU A 29 18.20 11.13 14.98
CA LEU A 29 16.97 11.32 15.73
C LEU A 29 16.65 10.19 16.71
N GLY A 30 17.41 9.10 16.69
CA GLY A 30 17.15 7.91 17.53
C GLY A 30 15.86 7.20 17.21
N VAL A 31 15.41 7.24 15.95
CA VAL A 31 14.16 6.61 15.49
C VAL A 31 14.45 5.54 14.43
N ALA A 32 13.52 4.59 14.28
CA ALA A 32 13.63 3.63 13.20
C ALA A 32 13.41 4.30 11.82
N VAL A 33 14.12 3.83 10.80
CA VAL A 33 14.04 4.38 9.43
C VAL A 33 12.60 4.38 8.90
N GLN A 34 11.79 3.39 9.29
CA GLN A 34 10.38 3.28 8.93
C GLN A 34 9.51 4.39 9.53
N GLN A 35 9.93 4.96 10.67
CA GLN A 35 9.22 6.07 11.31
C GLN A 35 9.47 7.40 10.59
N LEU A 36 10.53 7.46 9.76
CA LEU A 36 10.92 8.66 9.06
C LEU A 36 10.38 8.66 7.63
N SER A 37 9.69 9.73 7.27
CA SER A 37 9.27 10.01 5.90
C SER A 37 9.81 11.35 5.46
N GLN A 38 10.39 11.39 4.28
CA GLN A 38 10.97 12.58 3.68
C GLN A 38 10.28 12.88 2.37
N ALA A 39 10.00 14.14 2.10
CA ALA A 39 9.44 14.62 0.86
C ALA A 39 10.10 15.94 0.43
N ARG A 40 10.07 16.23 -0.86
CA ARG A 40 10.42 17.55 -1.36
C ARG A 40 9.41 18.57 -0.82
N GLY A 41 9.89 19.75 -0.50
CA GLY A 41 9.06 20.89 -0.17
C GLY A 41 8.41 21.50 -1.41
N ASP A 42 7.87 22.69 -1.22
CA ASP A 42 7.21 23.49 -2.25
C ASP A 42 8.20 24.20 -3.21
N ARG A 43 9.49 24.17 -2.88
CA ARG A 43 10.57 24.71 -3.71
C ARG A 43 11.82 23.86 -3.62
N GLU A 44 12.72 23.99 -4.61
CA GLU A 44 14.03 23.34 -4.55
C GLU A 44 14.83 23.82 -3.33
N GLY A 45 15.57 22.89 -2.72
CA GLY A 45 16.32 23.18 -1.49
C GLY A 45 15.47 23.11 -0.21
N ARG A 46 14.16 22.86 -0.30
CA ARG A 46 13.29 22.68 0.87
C ARG A 46 12.88 21.24 1.03
N ILE A 47 12.93 20.72 2.25
CA ILE A 47 12.53 19.36 2.60
C ILE A 47 11.46 19.40 3.67
N ARG A 48 10.48 18.51 3.53
CA ARG A 48 9.55 18.15 4.60
C ARG A 48 9.98 16.83 5.20
N LEU A 49 10.16 16.83 6.50
CA LEU A 49 10.49 15.69 7.32
C LEU A 49 9.29 15.38 8.22
N ARG A 50 8.84 14.14 8.18
CA ARG A 50 7.79 13.66 9.07
C ARG A 50 8.33 12.50 9.88
N VAL A 51 8.14 12.54 11.18
CA VAL A 51 8.50 11.49 12.11
C VAL A 51 7.25 10.95 12.76
N SER A 52 6.98 9.66 12.56
CA SER A 52 5.91 8.94 13.24
C SER A 52 6.39 8.52 14.63
N LEU A 53 5.61 8.81 15.67
CA LEU A 53 5.96 8.41 17.04
C LEU A 53 5.85 6.91 17.26
N ASN A 54 4.98 6.26 16.50
CA ASN A 54 4.83 4.81 16.52
C ASN A 54 5.43 4.20 15.25
N LEU A 55 5.99 3.00 15.36
CA LEU A 55 6.38 2.22 14.21
C LEU A 55 5.12 1.92 13.37
N PRO A 56 5.16 2.18 12.06
CA PRO A 56 4.03 1.85 11.20
C PRO A 56 3.89 0.32 11.10
N PHE A 57 2.64 -0.15 11.07
CA PHE A 57 2.31 -1.56 10.88
C PHE A 57 2.84 -2.52 11.97
N THR A 58 3.12 -2.02 13.18
CA THR A 58 3.39 -2.83 14.35
C THR A 58 2.09 -3.04 15.13
N GLY A 59 1.74 -4.28 15.40
CA GLY A 59 0.52 -4.63 16.12
C GLY A 59 -0.30 -5.71 15.42
N ALA A 60 -1.56 -5.86 15.84
CA ALA A 60 -2.49 -6.77 15.20
C ALA A 60 -2.75 -6.36 13.73
N ALA A 61 -2.99 -7.36 12.88
CA ALA A 61 -3.39 -7.11 11.50
C ALA A 61 -4.64 -6.23 11.48
N ILE A 62 -4.62 -5.19 10.65
CA ILE A 62 -5.77 -4.34 10.44
C ILE A 62 -6.73 -5.10 9.53
N PRO A 63 -8.00 -5.28 9.92
CA PRO A 63 -8.99 -5.93 9.07
C PRO A 63 -9.06 -5.25 7.69
N GLY A 64 -9.15 -6.04 6.65
CA GLY A 64 -9.33 -5.53 5.30
C GLY A 64 -10.65 -4.74 5.20
N PRO A 65 -10.67 -3.63 4.46
CA PRO A 65 -11.87 -2.78 4.37
C PRO A 65 -13.05 -3.45 3.66
N LEU A 66 -12.81 -4.58 3.00
CA LEU A 66 -13.85 -5.37 2.33
C LEU A 66 -14.38 -6.52 3.18
N LEU A 67 -13.87 -6.71 4.41
CA LEU A 67 -14.20 -7.86 5.25
C LEU A 67 -15.70 -7.96 5.55
N ASP A 68 -16.34 -6.83 5.81
CA ASP A 68 -17.76 -6.74 6.14
C ASP A 68 -18.60 -6.13 5.00
N ALA A 69 -18.03 -6.03 3.79
CA ALA A 69 -18.73 -5.46 2.65
C ALA A 69 -19.68 -6.49 2.02
N GLU A 70 -20.97 -6.20 1.99
CA GLU A 70 -21.96 -7.02 1.29
C GLU A 70 -21.96 -6.76 -0.22
N GLN A 71 -21.63 -5.55 -0.63
CA GLN A 71 -21.58 -5.12 -2.01
C GLN A 71 -20.50 -4.06 -2.20
N VAL A 72 -19.85 -4.08 -3.36
CA VAL A 72 -18.86 -3.10 -3.79
C VAL A 72 -19.28 -2.52 -5.14
N ASN A 73 -18.91 -1.29 -5.40
CA ASN A 73 -19.02 -0.67 -6.71
C ASN A 73 -17.60 -0.46 -7.27
N LEU A 74 -17.18 -1.32 -8.19
CA LEU A 74 -15.83 -1.29 -8.79
C LEU A 74 -15.60 -0.07 -9.70
N TRP A 75 -16.66 0.61 -10.10
CA TRP A 75 -16.60 1.87 -10.86
C TRP A 75 -16.10 3.05 -10.01
N GLN A 76 -16.10 2.87 -8.69
CA GLN A 76 -15.49 3.80 -7.75
C GLN A 76 -14.12 3.30 -7.30
N PRO A 77 -13.22 4.19 -6.86
CA PRO A 77 -11.96 3.79 -6.28
C PRO A 77 -12.15 2.89 -5.05
N ILE A 78 -11.51 1.72 -5.05
CA ILE A 78 -11.58 0.76 -3.94
C ILE A 78 -10.36 0.90 -3.01
N PRO A 79 -10.52 0.65 -1.70
CA PRO A 79 -9.42 0.69 -0.75
C PRO A 79 -8.55 -0.56 -0.90
N MET A 80 -7.27 -0.37 -1.23
CA MET A 80 -6.27 -1.44 -1.35
C MET A 80 -5.39 -1.60 -0.10
N GLY A 81 -5.59 -0.77 0.91
CA GLY A 81 -4.82 -0.80 2.14
C GLY A 81 -4.70 0.58 2.77
N ILE A 82 -3.72 0.74 3.64
CA ILE A 82 -3.42 2.00 4.31
C ILE A 82 -1.97 2.44 4.07
N ASN A 83 -1.76 3.73 4.02
CA ASN A 83 -0.42 4.29 3.96
C ASN A 83 0.21 4.44 5.36
N LEU A 84 1.47 4.89 5.42
CA LEU A 84 2.18 5.16 6.68
C LEU A 84 1.50 6.21 7.58
N ARG A 85 0.48 6.90 7.08
CA ARG A 85 -0.31 7.89 7.84
C ARG A 85 -1.60 7.29 8.40
N GLY A 86 -1.87 6.01 8.13
CA GLY A 86 -3.14 5.35 8.48
C GLY A 86 -4.31 5.77 7.59
N GLN A 87 -4.06 6.43 6.46
CA GLN A 87 -5.08 6.82 5.51
C GLN A 87 -5.29 5.71 4.48
N ALA A 88 -6.53 5.48 4.07
CA ALA A 88 -6.84 4.53 3.02
C ALA A 88 -6.14 4.90 1.70
N VAL A 89 -5.54 3.90 1.06
CA VAL A 89 -5.01 4.00 -0.30
C VAL A 89 -6.10 3.51 -1.24
N LEU A 90 -6.70 4.45 -1.96
CA LEU A 90 -7.76 4.18 -2.91
C LEU A 90 -7.18 4.00 -4.31
N THR A 91 -7.65 3.01 -5.05
CA THR A 91 -7.21 2.73 -6.42
C THR A 91 -8.43 2.51 -7.33
N SER A 92 -8.46 3.22 -8.45
CA SER A 92 -9.45 2.98 -9.51
C SER A 92 -8.94 1.91 -10.47
N TRP A 93 -9.79 0.96 -10.81
CA TRP A 93 -9.46 -0.17 -11.68
C TRP A 93 -10.19 -0.13 -13.04
N VAL A 94 -11.11 0.78 -13.21
CA VAL A 94 -11.83 0.95 -14.48
C VAL A 94 -10.85 1.34 -15.58
N GLU A 95 -10.88 0.60 -16.69
CA GLU A 95 -10.01 0.80 -17.86
C GLU A 95 -8.51 0.80 -17.52
N ARG A 96 -8.11 0.03 -16.51
CA ARG A 96 -6.71 -0.05 -16.05
C ARG A 96 -6.25 -1.50 -15.97
N SER A 97 -4.95 -1.67 -16.20
CA SER A 97 -4.24 -2.91 -15.96
C SER A 97 -3.40 -2.78 -14.69
N GLY A 98 -3.30 -3.84 -13.92
CA GLY A 98 -2.48 -3.90 -12.72
C GLY A 98 -1.44 -5.02 -12.79
N LEU A 99 -0.27 -4.78 -12.23
CA LEU A 99 0.76 -5.79 -12.03
C LEU A 99 1.13 -5.86 -10.55
N PHE A 100 0.98 -7.04 -9.95
CA PHE A 100 1.40 -7.31 -8.58
C PHE A 100 2.77 -7.98 -8.57
N GLY A 101 3.80 -7.21 -8.25
CA GLY A 101 5.19 -7.67 -8.17
C GLY A 101 5.71 -7.68 -6.74
N GLY A 102 6.69 -8.54 -6.45
CA GLY A 102 7.35 -8.60 -5.17
C GLY A 102 8.04 -9.94 -4.92
N GLU A 103 8.82 -10.03 -3.86
CA GLU A 103 9.49 -11.26 -3.45
C GLU A 103 8.52 -12.35 -2.96
N PRO A 104 8.94 -13.62 -2.90
CA PRO A 104 8.16 -14.66 -2.25
C PRO A 104 7.76 -14.25 -0.82
N GLY A 105 6.51 -14.46 -0.44
CA GLY A 105 5.99 -14.05 0.88
C GLY A 105 5.60 -12.58 1.02
N ALA A 106 5.84 -11.72 0.03
CA ALA A 106 5.53 -10.28 0.09
C ALA A 106 4.03 -9.92 0.00
N GLY A 107 3.12 -10.89 0.01
CA GLY A 107 1.68 -10.64 0.00
C GLY A 107 1.06 -10.36 -1.37
N LYS A 108 1.76 -10.64 -2.48
CA LYS A 108 1.22 -10.44 -3.85
C LYS A 108 -0.14 -11.07 -4.08
N SER A 109 -0.26 -12.34 -3.71
CA SER A 109 -1.50 -13.10 -3.87
C SER A 109 -2.61 -12.55 -2.98
N ALA A 110 -2.29 -12.07 -1.78
CA ALA A 110 -3.26 -11.43 -0.90
C ALA A 110 -3.82 -10.16 -1.54
N ALA A 111 -2.95 -9.27 -2.02
CA ALA A 111 -3.38 -8.04 -2.69
C ALA A 111 -4.20 -8.31 -3.97
N ALA A 112 -3.85 -9.34 -4.75
CA ALA A 112 -4.64 -9.75 -5.90
C ALA A 112 -6.00 -10.30 -5.49
N LYS A 113 -6.07 -11.09 -4.39
CA LYS A 113 -7.33 -11.62 -3.85
C LYS A 113 -8.25 -10.51 -3.35
N ASP A 114 -7.73 -9.45 -2.74
CA ASP A 114 -8.54 -8.31 -2.31
C ASP A 114 -9.22 -7.62 -3.51
N LEU A 115 -8.50 -7.47 -4.63
CA LEU A 115 -9.09 -6.94 -5.86
C LEU A 115 -10.14 -7.90 -6.45
N LEU A 116 -9.85 -9.20 -6.49
CA LEU A 116 -10.80 -10.20 -6.98
C LEU A 116 -12.06 -10.25 -6.11
N LEU A 117 -11.91 -10.12 -4.80
CA LEU A 117 -13.04 -10.03 -3.87
C LEU A 117 -13.89 -8.79 -4.14
N ALA A 118 -13.26 -7.62 -4.31
CA ALA A 118 -13.96 -6.40 -4.67
C ALA A 118 -14.76 -6.56 -5.98
N ALA A 119 -14.16 -7.19 -6.98
CA ALA A 119 -14.82 -7.44 -8.26
C ALA A 119 -15.94 -8.49 -8.16
N ALA A 120 -15.78 -9.51 -7.31
CA ALA A 120 -16.81 -10.54 -7.08
C ALA A 120 -18.03 -9.98 -6.31
N LEU A 121 -17.82 -8.96 -5.48
CA LEU A 121 -18.89 -8.27 -4.73
C LEU A 121 -19.62 -7.21 -5.56
N ASP A 122 -19.19 -6.93 -6.78
CA ASP A 122 -19.88 -6.01 -7.69
C ASP A 122 -20.78 -6.82 -8.65
N PRO A 123 -22.11 -6.70 -8.56
CA PRO A 123 -23.04 -7.44 -9.40
C PRO A 123 -22.98 -7.07 -10.88
N THR A 124 -22.33 -5.96 -11.23
CA THR A 124 -22.19 -5.49 -12.63
C THR A 124 -20.92 -6.01 -13.30
N VAL A 125 -20.05 -6.74 -12.57
CA VAL A 125 -18.76 -7.21 -13.05
C VAL A 125 -18.82 -8.70 -13.37
N SER A 126 -18.28 -9.09 -14.54
CA SER A 126 -18.01 -10.48 -14.88
C SER A 126 -16.51 -10.75 -14.78
N LEU A 127 -16.13 -11.78 -14.01
CA LEU A 127 -14.75 -12.16 -13.80
C LEU A 127 -14.33 -13.27 -14.76
N TYR A 128 -13.18 -13.08 -15.40
CA TYR A 128 -12.52 -14.11 -16.21
C TYR A 128 -11.15 -14.39 -15.59
N LEU A 129 -11.00 -15.52 -14.93
CA LEU A 129 -9.79 -15.89 -14.20
C LEU A 129 -9.00 -16.94 -14.96
N CYS A 130 -7.71 -16.66 -15.18
CA CYS A 130 -6.78 -17.60 -15.77
C CYS A 130 -5.62 -17.80 -14.79
N ASP A 131 -5.48 -18.99 -14.21
CA ASP A 131 -4.37 -19.36 -13.36
C ASP A 131 -3.40 -20.27 -14.12
N GLY A 132 -2.22 -19.74 -14.43
CA GLY A 132 -1.15 -20.49 -15.10
C GLY A 132 -0.32 -21.36 -14.16
N LYS A 133 -0.55 -21.27 -12.85
CA LYS A 133 0.11 -22.11 -11.85
C LYS A 133 -0.79 -23.29 -11.53
N ALA A 134 -0.55 -24.45 -12.18
CA ALA A 134 -1.19 -25.68 -11.78
C ALA A 134 -0.94 -25.92 -10.29
N SER A 135 -2.01 -26.00 -9.52
CA SER A 135 -1.97 -26.17 -8.08
C SER A 135 -1.14 -27.40 -7.69
N ALA A 136 -0.05 -27.17 -7.00
CA ALA A 136 0.52 -28.20 -6.16
C ALA A 136 -0.43 -28.31 -4.95
N VAL A 137 -1.05 -29.46 -4.81
CA VAL A 137 -1.76 -30.03 -3.67
C VAL A 137 -1.70 -29.13 -2.42
N ASN A 138 -2.86 -28.58 -1.98
CA ASN A 138 -3.17 -27.94 -0.71
C ASN A 138 -3.25 -26.39 -0.61
N GLU A 139 -3.09 -25.63 -1.67
CA GLU A 139 -3.49 -24.21 -1.61
C GLU A 139 -4.67 -23.99 -2.56
N PRO A 140 -5.81 -23.48 -2.08
CA PRO A 140 -6.93 -23.15 -2.96
C PRO A 140 -6.47 -22.09 -3.97
N THR A 141 -6.71 -22.36 -5.24
CA THR A 141 -6.40 -21.40 -6.31
C THR A 141 -7.24 -20.14 -6.17
N PRO A 142 -6.82 -19.00 -6.71
CA PRO A 142 -7.66 -17.80 -6.77
C PRO A 142 -9.04 -18.06 -7.37
N ILE A 143 -9.15 -19.02 -8.28
CA ILE A 143 -10.42 -19.43 -8.89
C ILE A 143 -11.38 -20.05 -7.87
N GLU A 144 -10.89 -20.90 -6.97
CA GLU A 144 -11.72 -21.54 -5.93
C GLU A 144 -12.29 -20.54 -4.93
N TRP A 145 -11.62 -19.41 -4.74
CA TRP A 145 -12.12 -18.31 -3.88
C TRP A 145 -13.16 -17.43 -4.56
N ALA A 146 -13.14 -17.36 -5.89
CA ALA A 146 -14.03 -16.50 -6.66
C ALA A 146 -15.35 -17.19 -7.05
N ILE A 147 -15.44 -18.51 -6.87
CA ILE A 147 -16.69 -19.25 -7.08
C ILE A 147 -17.50 -19.15 -5.79
N PRO A 148 -18.63 -18.41 -5.79
CA PRO A 148 -19.50 -18.41 -4.62
C PRO A 148 -19.97 -19.83 -4.36
N ALA A 149 -19.82 -20.28 -3.11
CA ALA A 149 -20.47 -21.49 -2.66
C ALA A 149 -21.99 -21.31 -2.87
N LYS A 150 -22.57 -22.16 -3.73
CA LYS A 150 -24.01 -22.18 -3.96
C LYS A 150 -24.71 -22.74 -2.73
#